data_2561769ee667bc3ee5ab8d1d75c8a8cf
#
_entry.id   2561769ee667bc3ee5ab8d1d75c8a8cf
#
_cell.length_a   1.000
_cell.length_b   1.000
_cell.length_c   1.000
_cell.angle_alpha   90.00
_cell.angle_beta   90.00
_cell.angle_gamma   90.00
#
_symmetry.space_group_name_H-M   'P 1'
#
loop_
_entity.id
_entity.type
_entity.pdbx_description
1 polymer ?
#
loop_
_entity_poly.entity_id
_entity_poly.type
_entity_poly.pdbx_seq_one_letter_code
_entity_poly.pdbx_strand_id
1 'polypeptide(L)'
;MQSTLTGALLKRIGWGVVTLWGVSLVAFALLFLVPRLGKSRYAKDTADDPTTMMAMTIAGARTDPETIANIKKDRGLDQPLIIQYFRFVGDTLTNNLKSYRNNDKVMSAIVRRFPATLWLALAGLTIWLAVAIPLGSLTAKYSGTVFDRAALFFGILALSIPTFWLGRMLQYYAGYQWQIASVGGEASWWNLPLPALTLGLGGAAYYSRLLHANMRGVLAQEYVRAARARGLPEHQVLGKHALKNATIPLITVLGMDFASLLSGLIFTEKIFGWPGIGSLAIDSVFNQDAPMIMGTVMFSAFVVVIANIVVDLAYRFIDPRVRFE
;
A
#
# COMPACT_ATOMS: atom_id res chain seq x y z
N MET A 1 -17.27 24.50 20.07
CA MET A 1 -18.27 23.98 19.10
C MET A 1 -18.04 22.49 18.97
N GLN A 2 -18.97 21.63 19.41
CA GLN A 2 -18.89 20.19 19.17
C GLN A 2 -19.15 19.96 17.69
N SER A 3 -18.13 19.58 16.93
CA SER A 3 -18.36 19.12 15.56
C SER A 3 -19.19 17.84 15.63
N THR A 4 -20.38 17.86 15.07
CA THR A 4 -21.21 16.66 14.94
C THR A 4 -20.44 15.63 14.10
N LEU A 5 -20.66 14.33 14.34
CA LEU A 5 -20.02 13.24 13.57
C LEU A 5 -20.13 13.48 12.07
N THR A 6 -21.28 13.97 11.63
CA THR A 6 -21.57 14.34 10.24
C THR A 6 -20.66 15.47 9.72
N GLY A 7 -20.40 16.50 10.55
CA GLY A 7 -19.52 17.60 10.17
C GLY A 7 -18.06 17.17 10.00
N ALA A 8 -17.57 16.30 10.90
CA ALA A 8 -16.22 15.75 10.80
C ALA A 8 -16.06 14.83 9.56
N LEU A 9 -17.07 13.99 9.26
CA LEU A 9 -17.07 13.15 8.07
C LEU A 9 -17.10 13.98 6.77
N LEU A 10 -17.94 15.01 6.70
CA LEU A 10 -18.01 15.90 5.54
C LEU A 10 -16.68 16.62 5.30
N LYS A 11 -16.01 17.13 6.37
CA LYS A 11 -14.69 17.74 6.27
C LYS A 11 -13.65 16.74 5.70
N ARG A 12 -13.66 15.49 6.15
CA ARG A 12 -12.75 14.44 5.68
C ARG A 12 -13.00 14.00 4.25
N ILE A 13 -14.26 13.84 3.88
CA ILE A 13 -14.64 13.56 2.48
C ILE A 13 -14.19 14.73 1.58
N GLY A 14 -14.40 15.98 2.03
CA GLY A 14 -13.94 17.16 1.29
C GLY A 14 -12.42 17.16 1.09
N TRP A 15 -11.64 16.90 2.14
CA TRP A 15 -10.18 16.75 2.02
C TRP A 15 -9.79 15.56 1.14
N GLY A 16 -10.51 14.44 1.21
CA GLY A 16 -10.31 13.29 0.33
C GLY A 16 -10.47 13.65 -1.14
N VAL A 17 -11.52 14.42 -1.49
CA VAL A 17 -11.74 14.91 -2.86
C VAL A 17 -10.60 15.83 -3.31
N VAL A 18 -10.16 16.75 -2.45
CA VAL A 18 -9.03 17.65 -2.76
C VAL A 18 -7.74 16.84 -2.97
N THR A 19 -7.49 15.83 -2.15
CA THR A 19 -6.34 14.94 -2.29
C THR A 19 -6.39 14.19 -3.62
N LEU A 20 -7.53 13.58 -3.96
CA LEU A 20 -7.71 12.87 -5.23
C LEU A 20 -7.52 13.78 -6.43
N TRP A 21 -8.06 14.99 -6.37
CA TRP A 21 -7.86 15.98 -7.42
C TRP A 21 -6.38 16.37 -7.56
N GLY A 22 -5.68 16.65 -6.43
CA GLY A 22 -4.26 16.94 -6.44
C GLY A 22 -3.41 15.79 -7.01
N VAL A 23 -3.70 14.55 -6.61
CA VAL A 23 -3.02 13.35 -7.16
C VAL A 23 -3.26 13.22 -8.65
N SER A 24 -4.49 13.46 -9.13
CA SER A 24 -4.79 13.40 -10.56
C SER A 24 -4.02 14.45 -11.38
N LEU A 25 -3.91 15.67 -10.86
CA LEU A 25 -3.12 16.73 -11.50
C LEU A 25 -1.64 16.38 -11.58
N VAL A 26 -1.06 15.91 -10.46
CA VAL A 26 0.36 15.54 -10.40
C VAL A 26 0.65 14.36 -11.33
N ALA A 27 -0.18 13.32 -11.30
CA ALA A 27 -0.02 12.15 -12.17
C ALA A 27 -0.11 12.54 -13.65
N PHE A 28 -1.10 13.37 -14.00
CA PHE A 28 -1.25 13.88 -15.37
C PHE A 28 -0.05 14.74 -15.78
N ALA A 29 0.40 15.65 -14.92
CA ALA A 29 1.56 16.49 -15.20
C ALA A 29 2.83 15.66 -15.43
N LEU A 30 3.08 14.65 -14.61
CA LEU A 30 4.23 13.76 -14.75
C LEU A 30 4.22 12.98 -16.08
N LEU A 31 3.07 12.52 -16.53
CA LEU A 31 2.95 11.71 -17.75
C LEU A 31 2.88 12.54 -19.04
N PHE A 32 2.27 13.71 -19.00
CA PHE A 32 1.98 14.50 -20.20
C PHE A 32 2.73 15.83 -20.28
N LEU A 33 2.93 16.55 -19.16
CA LEU A 33 3.56 17.85 -19.15
C LEU A 33 5.09 17.76 -19.04
N VAL A 34 5.60 16.98 -18.06
CA VAL A 34 7.06 16.88 -17.81
C VAL A 34 7.82 16.37 -19.05
N PRO A 35 7.38 15.32 -19.77
CA PRO A 35 8.05 14.90 -20.98
C PRO A 35 8.06 15.95 -22.08
N ARG A 36 7.05 16.82 -22.15
CA ARG A 36 7.02 17.94 -23.12
C ARG A 36 7.97 19.07 -22.76
N LEU A 37 8.18 19.34 -21.47
CA LEU A 37 9.12 20.38 -21.01
C LEU A 37 10.59 19.98 -21.20
N GLY A 38 10.90 18.68 -21.09
CA GLY A 38 12.25 18.15 -21.31
C GLY A 38 12.78 18.27 -22.73
N LYS A 39 11.91 18.48 -23.72
CA LYS A 39 12.24 18.53 -25.16
C LYS A 39 12.93 19.82 -25.65
N SER A 40 12.87 20.88 -24.89
CA SER A 40 13.19 22.23 -25.37
C SER A 40 14.65 22.44 -25.84
N ARG A 41 15.59 21.51 -25.62
CA ARG A 41 17.01 21.74 -25.96
C ARG A 41 17.68 20.75 -26.95
N TYR A 42 17.15 19.56 -27.15
CA TYR A 42 17.89 18.51 -27.90
C TYR A 42 17.11 17.74 -28.97
N ALA A 43 15.79 17.88 -29.06
CA ALA A 43 14.98 17.10 -29.99
C ALA A 43 14.66 17.87 -31.26
N LYS A 44 15.34 17.53 -32.35
CA LYS A 44 15.01 17.99 -33.73
C LYS A 44 13.99 17.08 -34.44
N ASP A 45 13.67 15.91 -33.89
CA ASP A 45 12.80 14.93 -34.55
C ASP A 45 11.42 14.83 -33.90
N THR A 46 10.40 14.77 -34.73
CA THR A 46 8.97 14.59 -34.38
C THR A 46 8.70 13.27 -33.65
N ALA A 47 9.63 12.30 -33.74
CA ALA A 47 9.56 11.00 -33.07
C ALA A 47 9.60 11.08 -31.53
N ASP A 48 10.23 12.13 -30.98
CA ASP A 48 10.40 12.29 -29.53
C ASP A 48 9.20 12.95 -28.81
N ASP A 49 8.09 13.24 -29.50
CA ASP A 49 6.90 13.78 -28.83
C ASP A 49 6.21 12.71 -27.99
N PRO A 50 5.96 12.91 -26.64
CA PRO A 50 5.35 11.94 -25.76
C PRO A 50 4.04 11.40 -26.32
N THR A 51 3.25 12.26 -26.97
CA THR A 51 1.99 11.85 -27.63
C THR A 51 2.25 10.96 -28.83
N THR A 52 3.37 11.17 -29.55
CA THR A 52 3.80 10.29 -30.66
C THR A 52 4.22 8.94 -30.13
N MET A 53 5.01 8.90 -29.04
CA MET A 53 5.40 7.64 -28.38
C MET A 53 4.18 6.86 -27.87
N MET A 54 3.22 7.54 -27.26
CA MET A 54 1.94 6.92 -26.83
C MET A 54 1.18 6.37 -28.02
N ALA A 55 1.07 7.13 -29.12
CA ALA A 55 0.40 6.69 -30.34
C ALA A 55 1.13 5.50 -30.99
N MET A 56 2.47 5.45 -30.99
CA MET A 56 3.26 4.31 -31.43
C MET A 56 3.02 3.07 -30.57
N THR A 57 2.90 3.25 -29.25
CA THR A 57 2.56 2.13 -28.33
C THR A 57 1.20 1.53 -28.67
N ILE A 58 0.23 2.35 -29.05
CA ILE A 58 -1.11 1.92 -29.48
C ILE A 58 -1.04 1.24 -30.86
N ALA A 59 -0.28 1.82 -31.80
CA ALA A 59 -0.13 1.33 -33.17
C ALA A 59 0.58 -0.04 -33.22
N GLY A 60 1.44 -0.33 -32.24
CA GLY A 60 2.25 -1.57 -32.22
C GLY A 60 3.25 -1.61 -33.36
N ALA A 61 3.12 -2.61 -34.25
CA ALA A 61 4.02 -2.76 -35.37
C ALA A 61 3.74 -1.78 -36.55
N ARG A 62 2.62 -1.07 -36.54
CA ARG A 62 2.24 -0.13 -37.59
C ARG A 62 2.64 1.28 -37.19
N THR A 63 3.79 1.73 -37.71
CA THR A 63 4.37 3.04 -37.38
C THR A 63 4.28 4.05 -38.52
N ASP A 64 3.42 3.81 -39.50
CA ASP A 64 3.20 4.76 -40.59
C ASP A 64 2.63 6.09 -40.07
N PRO A 65 3.06 7.23 -40.64
CA PRO A 65 2.67 8.55 -40.12
C PRO A 65 1.16 8.81 -40.10
N GLU A 66 0.43 8.23 -41.07
CA GLU A 66 -1.00 8.37 -41.17
C GLU A 66 -1.75 7.65 -40.03
N THR A 67 -1.36 6.41 -39.74
CA THR A 67 -1.89 5.63 -38.61
C THR A 67 -1.63 6.34 -37.28
N ILE A 68 -0.45 6.89 -37.07
CA ILE A 68 -0.09 7.63 -35.86
C ILE A 68 -0.94 8.90 -35.72
N ALA A 69 -1.13 9.65 -36.82
CA ALA A 69 -1.95 10.85 -36.83
C ALA A 69 -3.43 10.54 -36.49
N ASN A 70 -3.96 9.48 -37.07
CA ASN A 70 -5.34 9.02 -36.81
C ASN A 70 -5.49 8.59 -35.34
N ILE A 71 -4.55 7.83 -34.75
CA ILE A 71 -4.58 7.45 -33.35
C ILE A 71 -4.53 8.68 -32.46
N LYS A 72 -3.66 9.65 -32.73
CA LYS A 72 -3.59 10.90 -31.96
C LYS A 72 -4.94 11.62 -31.95
N LYS A 73 -5.59 11.71 -33.09
CA LYS A 73 -6.93 12.36 -33.25
C LYS A 73 -8.02 11.59 -32.51
N ASP A 74 -8.06 10.27 -32.66
CA ASP A 74 -9.08 9.42 -32.01
C ASP A 74 -8.98 9.44 -30.50
N ARG A 75 -7.74 9.45 -29.99
CA ARG A 75 -7.46 9.49 -28.54
C ARG A 75 -7.40 10.92 -27.99
N GLY A 76 -7.49 11.95 -28.85
CA GLY A 76 -7.41 13.36 -28.47
C GLY A 76 -6.04 13.76 -27.93
N LEU A 77 -4.98 13.07 -28.32
CA LEU A 77 -3.60 13.35 -27.92
C LEU A 77 -3.03 14.60 -28.64
N ASP A 78 -3.68 15.06 -29.67
CA ASP A 78 -3.41 16.30 -30.41
C ASP A 78 -4.03 17.55 -29.76
N GLN A 79 -4.96 17.37 -28.81
CA GLN A 79 -5.65 18.47 -28.15
C GLN A 79 -4.76 19.19 -27.12
N PRO A 80 -5.13 20.44 -26.72
CA PRO A 80 -4.48 21.13 -25.62
C PRO A 80 -4.51 20.31 -24.33
N LEU A 81 -3.43 20.38 -23.52
CA LEU A 81 -3.28 19.59 -22.27
C LEU A 81 -4.48 19.71 -21.32
N ILE A 82 -5.07 20.91 -21.25
CA ILE A 82 -6.20 21.15 -20.36
C ILE A 82 -7.43 20.34 -20.79
N ILE A 83 -7.66 20.20 -22.09
CA ILE A 83 -8.77 19.40 -22.64
C ILE A 83 -8.48 17.91 -22.42
N GLN A 84 -7.25 17.49 -22.63
CA GLN A 84 -6.83 16.10 -22.36
C GLN A 84 -7.05 15.73 -20.89
N TYR A 85 -6.74 16.64 -19.95
CA TYR A 85 -6.96 16.43 -18.53
C TYR A 85 -8.45 16.26 -18.19
N PHE A 86 -9.31 17.19 -18.65
CA PHE A 86 -10.75 17.07 -18.38
C PHE A 86 -11.39 15.85 -19.05
N ARG A 87 -10.93 15.48 -20.23
CA ARG A 87 -11.34 14.22 -20.88
C ARG A 87 -10.94 13.02 -20.04
N PHE A 88 -9.69 12.96 -19.57
CA PHE A 88 -9.22 11.90 -18.69
C PHE A 88 -10.08 11.79 -17.42
N VAL A 89 -10.33 12.91 -16.74
CA VAL A 89 -11.20 12.93 -15.54
C VAL A 89 -12.61 12.44 -15.88
N GLY A 90 -13.19 12.93 -16.96
CA GLY A 90 -14.51 12.50 -17.44
C GLY A 90 -14.57 11.01 -17.76
N ASP A 91 -13.58 10.48 -18.50
CA ASP A 91 -13.50 9.07 -18.85
C ASP A 91 -13.29 8.18 -17.62
N THR A 92 -12.54 8.67 -16.63
CA THR A 92 -12.35 7.97 -15.35
C THR A 92 -13.67 7.88 -14.57
N LEU A 93 -14.38 8.99 -14.44
CA LEU A 93 -15.64 9.06 -13.69
C LEU A 93 -16.77 8.26 -14.37
N THR A 94 -16.79 8.23 -15.70
CA THR A 94 -17.79 7.50 -16.49
C THR A 94 -17.42 6.05 -16.78
N ASN A 95 -16.30 5.58 -16.23
CA ASN A 95 -15.76 4.21 -16.48
C ASN A 95 -15.55 3.91 -17.99
N ASN A 96 -15.15 4.92 -18.74
CA ASN A 96 -14.84 4.82 -20.17
C ASN A 96 -13.34 4.83 -20.46
N LEU A 97 -12.50 5.04 -19.43
CA LEU A 97 -11.06 5.02 -19.57
C LEU A 97 -10.58 3.63 -20.01
N LYS A 98 -9.86 3.58 -21.13
CA LYS A 98 -9.36 2.33 -21.73
C LYS A 98 -7.85 2.32 -21.82
N SER A 99 -7.26 1.17 -21.58
CA SER A 99 -5.84 0.88 -21.79
C SER A 99 -5.46 1.18 -23.25
N TYR A 100 -4.29 1.75 -23.44
CA TYR A 100 -3.76 1.99 -24.78
C TYR A 100 -3.25 0.68 -25.43
N ARG A 101 -2.90 -0.33 -24.63
CA ARG A 101 -2.29 -1.56 -25.12
C ARG A 101 -3.31 -2.59 -25.63
N ASN A 102 -4.33 -2.88 -24.79
CA ASN A 102 -5.29 -3.97 -25.06
C ASN A 102 -6.73 -3.49 -25.19
N ASN A 103 -6.96 -2.17 -25.11
CA ASN A 103 -8.28 -1.54 -25.17
C ASN A 103 -9.27 -1.98 -24.07
N ASP A 104 -8.78 -2.69 -23.03
CA ASP A 104 -9.60 -3.07 -21.88
C ASP A 104 -9.95 -1.85 -21.03
N LYS A 105 -11.11 -1.90 -20.37
CA LYS A 105 -11.49 -0.88 -19.39
C LYS A 105 -10.54 -0.93 -18.20
N VAL A 106 -9.91 0.19 -17.87
CA VAL A 106 -8.94 0.32 -16.80
C VAL A 106 -9.51 -0.12 -15.45
N MET A 107 -10.73 0.36 -15.12
CA MET A 107 -11.38 0.00 -13.85
C MET A 107 -11.66 -1.50 -13.77
N SER A 108 -12.03 -2.16 -14.85
CA SER A 108 -12.25 -3.61 -14.86
C SER A 108 -10.95 -4.39 -14.60
N ALA A 109 -9.83 -3.95 -15.14
CA ALA A 109 -8.53 -4.54 -14.89
C ALA A 109 -8.12 -4.38 -13.41
N ILE A 110 -8.33 -3.20 -12.83
CA ILE A 110 -8.02 -2.89 -11.43
C ILE A 110 -8.90 -3.74 -10.49
N VAL A 111 -10.21 -3.76 -10.69
CA VAL A 111 -11.15 -4.51 -9.83
C VAL A 111 -10.85 -6.02 -9.84
N ARG A 112 -10.43 -6.57 -10.97
CA ARG A 112 -9.99 -7.99 -11.03
C ARG A 112 -8.74 -8.26 -10.20
N ARG A 113 -7.83 -7.28 -10.06
CA ARG A 113 -6.55 -7.45 -9.35
C ARG A 113 -6.59 -7.04 -7.88
N PHE A 114 -7.52 -6.18 -7.51
CA PHE A 114 -7.64 -5.68 -6.13
C PHE A 114 -7.80 -6.78 -5.06
N PRO A 115 -8.63 -7.83 -5.26
CA PRO A 115 -8.75 -8.89 -4.27
C PRO A 115 -7.41 -9.58 -3.96
N ALA A 116 -6.54 -9.78 -4.95
CA ALA A 116 -5.23 -10.39 -4.74
C ALA A 116 -4.33 -9.51 -3.83
N THR A 117 -4.28 -8.20 -4.07
CA THR A 117 -3.58 -7.25 -3.18
C THR A 117 -4.18 -7.26 -1.78
N LEU A 118 -5.51 -7.26 -1.65
CA LEU A 118 -6.19 -7.27 -0.35
C LEU A 118 -5.86 -8.53 0.45
N TRP A 119 -5.91 -9.73 -0.17
CA TRP A 119 -5.55 -10.97 0.48
C TRP A 119 -4.11 -11.00 0.93
N LEU A 120 -3.18 -10.51 0.11
CA LEU A 120 -1.77 -10.43 0.47
C LEU A 120 -1.54 -9.44 1.62
N ALA A 121 -2.19 -8.29 1.60
CA ALA A 121 -2.11 -7.30 2.68
C ALA A 121 -2.64 -7.86 4.01
N LEU A 122 -3.80 -8.52 3.99
CA LEU A 122 -4.39 -9.14 5.17
C LEU A 122 -3.53 -10.29 5.72
N ALA A 123 -2.98 -11.12 4.86
CA ALA A 123 -2.09 -12.22 5.26
C ALA A 123 -0.78 -11.67 5.88
N GLY A 124 -0.15 -10.69 5.25
CA GLY A 124 1.03 -10.01 5.80
C GLY A 124 0.75 -9.38 7.16
N LEU A 125 -0.36 -8.65 7.28
CA LEU A 125 -0.79 -8.04 8.54
C LEU A 125 -1.06 -9.07 9.64
N THR A 126 -1.65 -10.19 9.29
CA THR A 126 -1.89 -11.30 10.24
C THR A 126 -0.56 -11.82 10.79
N ILE A 127 0.44 -12.01 9.94
CA ILE A 127 1.78 -12.44 10.36
C ILE A 127 2.46 -11.35 11.21
N TRP A 128 2.33 -10.07 10.85
CA TRP A 128 2.85 -8.98 11.68
C TRP A 128 2.37 -9.11 13.12
N LEU A 129 1.06 -9.22 13.29
CA LEU A 129 0.44 -9.26 14.62
C LEU A 129 0.71 -10.57 15.34
N ALA A 130 0.65 -11.70 14.62
CA ALA A 130 0.91 -13.02 15.19
C ALA A 130 2.32 -13.16 15.75
N VAL A 131 3.30 -12.46 15.18
CA VAL A 131 4.68 -12.42 15.69
C VAL A 131 4.90 -11.27 16.67
N ALA A 132 4.41 -10.06 16.35
CA ALA A 132 4.67 -8.86 17.14
C ALA A 132 4.02 -8.93 18.53
N ILE A 133 2.79 -9.43 18.66
CA ILE A 133 2.08 -9.44 19.94
C ILE A 133 2.78 -10.37 20.96
N PRO A 134 3.06 -11.64 20.66
CA PRO A 134 3.78 -12.49 21.60
C PRO A 134 5.21 -11.99 21.89
N LEU A 135 5.97 -11.65 20.84
CA LEU A 135 7.36 -11.23 21.01
C LEU A 135 7.46 -9.92 21.80
N GLY A 136 6.68 -8.90 21.48
CA GLY A 136 6.67 -7.62 22.19
C GLY A 136 6.21 -7.75 23.64
N SER A 137 5.21 -8.62 23.91
CA SER A 137 4.74 -8.88 25.28
C SER A 137 5.78 -9.63 26.11
N LEU A 138 6.42 -10.65 25.53
CA LEU A 138 7.47 -11.45 26.22
C LEU A 138 8.72 -10.63 26.50
N THR A 139 9.19 -9.85 25.54
CA THR A 139 10.34 -8.97 25.71
C THR A 139 10.08 -7.89 26.76
N ALA A 140 8.87 -7.33 26.83
CA ALA A 140 8.49 -6.39 27.89
C ALA A 140 8.44 -7.05 29.26
N LYS A 141 7.92 -8.27 29.37
CA LYS A 141 7.89 -9.06 30.62
C LYS A 141 9.30 -9.33 31.13
N TYR A 142 10.19 -9.75 30.26
CA TYR A 142 11.59 -10.11 30.58
C TYR A 142 12.56 -8.95 30.25
N SER A 143 12.12 -7.71 30.42
CA SER A 143 12.91 -6.52 30.11
C SER A 143 14.26 -6.51 30.87
N GLY A 144 15.33 -6.13 30.18
CA GLY A 144 16.71 -6.09 30.72
C GLY A 144 17.43 -7.43 30.71
N THR A 145 16.79 -8.54 30.38
CA THR A 145 17.42 -9.87 30.26
C THR A 145 18.17 -10.04 28.94
N VAL A 146 18.92 -11.12 28.81
CA VAL A 146 19.60 -11.50 27.55
C VAL A 146 18.59 -11.74 26.44
N PHE A 147 17.43 -12.33 26.76
CA PHE A 147 16.35 -12.54 25.79
C PHE A 147 15.84 -11.22 25.20
N ASP A 148 15.59 -10.21 26.04
CA ASP A 148 15.17 -8.89 25.60
C ASP A 148 16.22 -8.24 24.69
N ARG A 149 17.49 -8.26 25.08
CA ARG A 149 18.60 -7.70 24.27
C ARG A 149 18.76 -8.43 22.94
N ALA A 150 18.67 -9.75 22.95
CA ALA A 150 18.75 -10.56 21.73
C ALA A 150 17.58 -10.25 20.78
N ALA A 151 16.36 -10.21 21.29
CA ALA A 151 15.18 -9.87 20.47
C ALA A 151 15.27 -8.46 19.87
N LEU A 152 15.77 -7.48 20.65
CA LEU A 152 16.01 -6.13 20.13
C LEU A 152 17.10 -6.11 19.04
N PHE A 153 18.19 -6.83 19.23
CA PHE A 153 19.27 -6.95 18.24
C PHE A 153 18.78 -7.58 16.94
N PHE A 154 18.12 -8.73 17.01
CA PHE A 154 17.57 -9.39 15.82
C PHE A 154 16.44 -8.57 15.19
N GLY A 155 15.64 -7.83 15.97
CA GLY A 155 14.65 -6.91 15.47
C GLY A 155 15.27 -5.76 14.65
N ILE A 156 16.41 -5.22 15.07
CA ILE A 156 17.15 -4.19 14.31
C ILE A 156 17.70 -4.80 13.02
N LEU A 157 18.29 -5.98 13.09
CA LEU A 157 18.77 -6.68 11.89
C LEU A 157 17.64 -6.94 10.89
N ALA A 158 16.49 -7.41 11.36
CA ALA A 158 15.34 -7.67 10.50
C ALA A 158 14.82 -6.39 9.80
N LEU A 159 14.82 -5.25 10.49
CA LEU A 159 14.45 -3.95 9.90
C LEU A 159 15.49 -3.43 8.90
N SER A 160 16.74 -3.84 9.01
CA SER A 160 17.81 -3.44 8.10
C SER A 160 17.79 -4.23 6.79
N ILE A 161 17.09 -5.35 6.74
CA ILE A 161 16.99 -6.20 5.55
C ILE A 161 15.94 -5.61 4.59
N PRO A 162 16.32 -5.27 3.34
CA PRO A 162 15.34 -4.82 2.35
C PRO A 162 14.31 -5.92 2.06
N THR A 163 13.03 -5.56 2.02
CA THR A 163 11.93 -6.53 1.80
C THR A 163 12.07 -7.30 0.49
N PHE A 164 12.54 -6.64 -0.58
CA PHE A 164 12.77 -7.31 -1.85
C PHE A 164 13.88 -8.37 -1.78
N TRP A 165 14.94 -8.11 -0.99
CA TRP A 165 16.01 -9.07 -0.78
C TRP A 165 15.53 -10.27 0.06
N LEU A 166 14.79 -10.00 1.15
CA LEU A 166 14.17 -11.04 1.96
C LEU A 166 13.25 -11.93 1.12
N GLY A 167 12.40 -11.32 0.28
CA GLY A 167 11.52 -12.05 -0.63
C GLY A 167 12.28 -12.99 -1.57
N ARG A 168 13.38 -12.50 -2.16
CA ARG A 168 14.23 -13.32 -3.03
C ARG A 168 14.93 -14.45 -2.29
N MET A 169 15.41 -14.21 -1.07
CA MET A 169 16.03 -15.24 -0.24
C MET A 169 15.02 -16.32 0.17
N LEU A 170 13.82 -15.92 0.61
CA LEU A 170 12.77 -16.87 0.91
C LEU A 170 12.35 -17.69 -0.33
N GLN A 171 12.21 -17.05 -1.47
CA GLN A 171 11.89 -17.70 -2.73
C GLN A 171 12.96 -18.72 -3.13
N TYR A 172 14.25 -18.33 -2.98
CA TYR A 172 15.36 -19.21 -3.32
C TYR A 172 15.48 -20.39 -2.35
N TYR A 173 15.55 -20.14 -1.03
CA TYR A 173 15.78 -21.20 -0.05
C TYR A 173 14.52 -22.04 0.19
N ALA A 174 13.39 -21.42 0.58
CA ALA A 174 12.18 -22.15 0.95
C ALA A 174 11.42 -22.67 -0.28
N GLY A 175 11.42 -21.90 -1.39
CA GLY A 175 10.72 -22.31 -2.61
C GLY A 175 11.54 -23.23 -3.50
N TYR A 176 12.73 -22.80 -3.92
CA TYR A 176 13.52 -23.54 -4.91
C TYR A 176 14.40 -24.61 -4.28
N GLN A 177 15.21 -24.27 -3.25
CA GLN A 177 16.20 -25.19 -2.70
C GLN A 177 15.56 -26.29 -1.82
N TRP A 178 14.68 -25.92 -0.91
CA TRP A 178 14.05 -26.86 0.04
C TRP A 178 12.67 -27.35 -0.43
N GLN A 179 12.07 -26.71 -1.39
CA GLN A 179 10.78 -27.07 -1.97
C GLN A 179 9.64 -27.24 -0.94
N ILE A 180 9.71 -26.47 0.15
CA ILE A 180 8.70 -26.52 1.23
C ILE A 180 7.56 -25.52 1.02
N ALA A 181 7.69 -24.61 0.07
CA ALA A 181 6.68 -23.63 -0.27
C ALA A 181 6.74 -23.27 -1.76
N SER A 182 5.62 -22.80 -2.32
CA SER A 182 5.57 -22.36 -3.71
C SER A 182 6.40 -21.08 -3.91
N VAL A 183 7.12 -21.01 -5.03
CA VAL A 183 7.94 -19.84 -5.41
C VAL A 183 7.14 -18.61 -5.82
N GLY A 184 5.84 -18.72 -6.00
CA GLY A 184 4.94 -17.64 -6.42
C GLY A 184 4.06 -18.02 -7.61
N GLY A 185 3.43 -17.04 -8.23
CA GLY A 185 2.54 -17.23 -9.37
C GLY A 185 1.12 -16.73 -9.11
N GLU A 186 0.11 -17.42 -9.60
CA GLU A 186 -1.30 -17.07 -9.45
C GLU A 186 -1.71 -16.84 -7.99
N ALA A 187 -2.70 -15.97 -7.75
CA ALA A 187 -3.25 -15.71 -6.43
C ALA A 187 -4.01 -16.93 -5.91
N SER A 188 -3.28 -17.80 -5.22
CA SER A 188 -3.82 -19.02 -4.59
C SER A 188 -3.31 -19.17 -3.16
N TRP A 189 -3.99 -19.96 -2.35
CA TRP A 189 -3.57 -20.23 -0.97
C TRP A 189 -2.18 -20.87 -0.87
N TRP A 190 -1.79 -21.66 -1.87
CA TRP A 190 -0.50 -22.32 -1.92
C TRP A 190 0.66 -21.37 -2.25
N ASN A 191 0.38 -20.30 -2.98
CA ASN A 191 1.37 -19.30 -3.38
C ASN A 191 1.46 -18.13 -2.37
N LEU A 192 0.51 -18.02 -1.43
CA LEU A 192 0.42 -16.92 -0.46
C LEU A 192 1.48 -16.93 0.65
N PRO A 193 1.97 -18.09 1.19
CA PRO A 193 2.81 -18.11 2.38
C PRO A 193 4.10 -17.31 2.26
N LEU A 194 4.88 -17.47 1.21
CA LEU A 194 6.16 -16.77 1.05
C LEU A 194 6.01 -15.25 0.86
N PRO A 195 5.11 -14.75 -0.02
CA PRO A 195 4.84 -13.31 -0.10
C PRO A 195 4.35 -12.73 1.23
N ALA A 196 3.44 -13.43 1.91
CA ALA A 196 2.90 -12.99 3.20
C ALA A 196 3.97 -12.95 4.31
N LEU A 197 4.86 -13.96 4.37
CA LEU A 197 6.01 -13.97 5.28
C LEU A 197 6.99 -12.83 4.98
N THR A 198 7.26 -12.55 3.71
CA THR A 198 8.13 -11.46 3.30
C THR A 198 7.66 -10.12 3.86
N LEU A 199 6.36 -9.85 3.75
CA LEU A 199 5.73 -8.65 4.32
C LEU A 199 5.67 -8.73 5.84
N GLY A 200 5.24 -9.88 6.35
CA GLY A 200 4.94 -10.09 7.75
C GLY A 200 6.16 -9.94 8.66
N LEU A 201 7.31 -10.48 8.27
CA LEU A 201 8.52 -10.42 9.10
C LEU A 201 9.07 -8.99 9.23
N GLY A 202 9.04 -8.20 8.16
CA GLY A 202 9.46 -6.81 8.20
C GLY A 202 8.62 -5.97 9.17
N GLY A 203 7.30 -6.05 9.06
CA GLY A 203 6.39 -5.36 9.96
C GLY A 203 6.44 -5.87 11.39
N ALA A 204 6.55 -7.19 11.59
CA ALA A 204 6.60 -7.80 12.91
C ALA A 204 7.74 -7.26 13.78
N ALA A 205 8.91 -7.02 13.20
CA ALA A 205 10.07 -6.46 13.90
C ALA A 205 9.79 -5.04 14.44
N TYR A 206 9.14 -4.20 13.65
CA TYR A 206 8.75 -2.85 14.06
C TYR A 206 7.67 -2.88 15.14
N TYR A 207 6.59 -3.65 14.92
CA TYR A 207 5.44 -3.71 15.82
C TYR A 207 5.77 -4.39 17.16
N SER A 208 6.67 -5.38 17.19
CA SER A 208 7.12 -5.99 18.43
C SER A 208 7.86 -4.98 19.33
N ARG A 209 8.70 -4.12 18.75
CA ARG A 209 9.40 -3.05 19.48
C ARG A 209 8.43 -1.97 19.98
N LEU A 210 7.47 -1.57 19.15
CA LEU A 210 6.45 -0.61 19.55
C LEU A 210 5.62 -1.14 20.71
N LEU A 211 5.19 -2.41 20.63
CA LEU A 211 4.46 -3.07 21.72
C LEU A 211 5.30 -3.21 22.97
N HIS A 212 6.57 -3.63 22.86
CA HIS A 212 7.50 -3.70 23.97
C HIS A 212 7.57 -2.37 24.74
N ALA A 213 7.76 -1.25 24.04
CA ALA A 213 7.86 0.07 24.68
C ALA A 213 6.55 0.45 25.40
N ASN A 214 5.40 0.25 24.75
CA ASN A 214 4.09 0.53 25.34
C ASN A 214 3.79 -0.37 26.54
N MET A 215 4.07 -1.66 26.43
CA MET A 215 3.89 -2.64 27.51
C MET A 215 4.71 -2.29 28.75
N ARG A 216 5.97 -1.85 28.58
CA ARG A 216 6.80 -1.41 29.72
C ARG A 216 6.16 -0.24 30.45
N GLY A 217 5.67 0.76 29.73
CA GLY A 217 4.97 1.89 30.31
C GLY A 217 3.72 1.48 31.08
N VAL A 218 2.94 0.58 30.50
CA VAL A 218 1.69 0.07 31.12
C VAL A 218 1.98 -0.80 32.34
N LEU A 219 2.99 -1.68 32.27
CA LEU A 219 3.37 -2.55 33.40
C LEU A 219 3.85 -1.78 34.65
N ALA A 220 4.31 -0.55 34.48
CA ALA A 220 4.72 0.34 35.56
C ALA A 220 3.54 1.06 36.26
N GLN A 221 2.31 1.00 35.70
CA GLN A 221 1.15 1.71 36.22
C GLN A 221 0.62 1.10 37.53
N GLU A 222 0.03 1.94 38.38
CA GLU A 222 -0.47 1.53 39.68
C GLU A 222 -1.56 0.47 39.66
N TYR A 223 -2.48 0.54 38.68
CA TYR A 223 -3.53 -0.47 38.55
C TYR A 223 -2.99 -1.88 38.22
N VAL A 224 -1.83 -1.97 37.53
CA VAL A 224 -1.17 -3.24 37.26
C VAL A 224 -0.52 -3.77 38.53
N ARG A 225 0.12 -2.89 39.32
CA ARG A 225 0.66 -3.24 40.65
C ARG A 225 -0.46 -3.72 41.59
N ALA A 226 -1.60 -3.03 41.60
CA ALA A 226 -2.74 -3.44 42.40
C ALA A 226 -3.31 -4.81 41.97
N ALA A 227 -3.31 -5.11 40.66
CA ALA A 227 -3.73 -6.41 40.16
C ALA A 227 -2.81 -7.55 40.65
N ARG A 228 -1.48 -7.33 40.67
CA ARG A 228 -0.51 -8.25 41.25
C ARG A 228 -0.65 -8.42 42.75
N ALA A 229 -0.89 -7.31 43.48
CA ALA A 229 -1.11 -7.34 44.92
C ALA A 229 -2.36 -8.14 45.33
N ARG A 230 -3.38 -8.20 44.45
CA ARG A 230 -4.56 -9.07 44.61
C ARG A 230 -4.32 -10.55 44.32
N GLY A 231 -3.11 -10.93 44.03
CA GLY A 231 -2.76 -12.33 43.74
C GLY A 231 -3.14 -12.85 42.35
N LEU A 232 -3.44 -11.96 41.40
CA LEU A 232 -3.77 -12.39 40.04
C LEU A 232 -2.53 -13.05 39.38
N PRO A 233 -2.71 -14.18 38.68
CA PRO A 233 -1.60 -14.85 37.99
C PRO A 233 -1.07 -13.98 36.85
N GLU A 234 0.24 -14.02 36.61
CA GLU A 234 0.93 -13.11 35.71
C GLU A 234 0.40 -13.14 34.27
N HIS A 235 -0.07 -14.30 33.78
CA HIS A 235 -0.69 -14.39 32.45
C HIS A 235 -1.98 -13.54 32.32
N GLN A 236 -2.76 -13.42 33.42
CA GLN A 236 -3.94 -12.53 33.43
C GLN A 236 -3.54 -11.07 33.55
N VAL A 237 -2.51 -10.75 34.34
CA VAL A 237 -1.97 -9.41 34.45
C VAL A 237 -1.47 -8.92 33.11
N LEU A 238 -0.69 -9.73 32.40
CA LEU A 238 -0.16 -9.40 31.08
C LEU A 238 -1.26 -9.32 30.02
N GLY A 239 -2.10 -10.37 29.87
CA GLY A 239 -3.06 -10.47 28.79
C GLY A 239 -4.26 -9.55 28.99
N LYS A 240 -4.87 -9.56 30.18
CA LYS A 240 -6.13 -8.88 30.42
C LYS A 240 -5.96 -7.42 30.88
N HIS A 241 -4.94 -7.14 31.68
CA HIS A 241 -4.75 -5.80 32.25
C HIS A 241 -3.72 -4.95 31.51
N ALA A 242 -2.61 -5.53 31.03
CA ALA A 242 -1.57 -4.75 30.38
C ALA A 242 -1.71 -4.70 28.85
N LEU A 243 -1.87 -5.84 28.18
CA LEU A 243 -1.88 -5.93 26.73
C LEU A 243 -2.99 -5.09 26.10
N LYS A 244 -4.20 -5.14 26.67
CA LYS A 244 -5.34 -4.35 26.17
C LYS A 244 -5.03 -2.86 26.06
N ASN A 245 -4.38 -2.29 27.06
CA ASN A 245 -4.04 -0.87 27.07
C ASN A 245 -2.78 -0.56 26.22
N ALA A 246 -1.82 -1.48 26.20
CA ALA A 246 -0.60 -1.34 25.42
C ALA A 246 -0.81 -1.46 23.91
N THR A 247 -1.89 -2.12 23.46
CA THR A 247 -2.22 -2.26 22.03
C THR A 247 -2.94 -1.04 21.45
N ILE A 248 -3.47 -0.12 22.23
CA ILE A 248 -4.17 1.06 21.71
C ILE A 248 -3.29 1.86 20.73
N PRO A 249 -2.04 2.24 21.07
CA PRO A 249 -1.17 2.94 20.10
C PRO A 249 -0.81 2.09 18.88
N LEU A 250 -0.75 0.74 19.02
CA LEU A 250 -0.51 -0.15 17.90
C LEU A 250 -1.61 -0.06 16.85
N ILE A 251 -2.88 -0.08 17.30
CA ILE A 251 -4.03 -0.03 16.39
C ILE A 251 -4.01 1.26 15.58
N THR A 252 -3.53 2.34 16.20
CA THR A 252 -3.30 3.64 15.53
C THR A 252 -2.39 3.50 14.32
N VAL A 253 -1.19 3.06 14.58
CA VAL A 253 -0.15 2.93 13.54
C VAL A 253 -0.57 1.87 12.51
N LEU A 254 -1.18 0.77 12.98
CA LEU A 254 -1.67 -0.31 12.13
C LEU A 254 -2.65 0.16 11.05
N GLY A 255 -3.55 1.07 11.43
CA GLY A 255 -4.51 1.61 10.47
C GLY A 255 -3.83 2.39 9.34
N MET A 256 -2.85 3.23 9.66
CA MET A 256 -2.09 3.98 8.67
C MET A 256 -1.24 3.05 7.78
N ASP A 257 -0.60 2.05 8.39
CA ASP A 257 0.22 1.10 7.64
C ASP A 257 -0.63 0.18 6.75
N PHE A 258 -1.83 -0.21 7.21
CA PHE A 258 -2.76 -0.98 6.38
C PHE A 258 -3.21 -0.20 5.14
N ALA A 259 -3.50 1.10 5.29
CA ALA A 259 -3.81 1.96 4.15
C ALA A 259 -2.64 2.00 3.14
N SER A 260 -1.40 2.09 3.64
CA SER A 260 -0.20 2.05 2.81
C SER A 260 -0.02 0.69 2.10
N LEU A 261 -0.29 -0.43 2.79
CA LEU A 261 -0.26 -1.76 2.17
C LEU A 261 -1.29 -1.90 1.05
N LEU A 262 -2.48 -1.37 1.22
CA LEU A 262 -3.53 -1.42 0.20
C LEU A 262 -3.23 -0.58 -1.05
N SER A 263 -2.33 0.41 -0.95
CA SER A 263 -1.93 1.22 -2.11
C SER A 263 -1.07 0.46 -3.12
N GLY A 264 -0.53 -0.67 -2.72
CA GLY A 264 0.19 -1.58 -3.60
C GLY A 264 1.49 -2.11 -2.99
N LEU A 265 1.55 -3.40 -2.88
CA LEU A 265 2.71 -4.15 -2.41
C LEU A 265 3.67 -4.44 -3.58
N ILE A 266 4.03 -3.39 -4.32
CA ILE A 266 4.68 -3.43 -5.64
C ILE A 266 5.83 -4.45 -5.70
N PHE A 267 6.81 -4.32 -4.79
CA PHE A 267 7.99 -5.19 -4.81
C PHE A 267 7.64 -6.64 -4.51
N THR A 268 6.81 -6.89 -3.51
CA THR A 268 6.42 -8.26 -3.13
C THR A 268 5.59 -8.91 -4.23
N GLU A 269 4.59 -8.20 -4.76
CA GLU A 269 3.77 -8.69 -5.86
C GLU A 269 4.62 -9.02 -7.09
N LYS A 270 5.57 -8.14 -7.43
CA LYS A 270 6.42 -8.35 -8.61
C LYS A 270 7.41 -9.50 -8.45
N ILE A 271 8.03 -9.64 -7.26
CA ILE A 271 8.98 -10.71 -6.96
C ILE A 271 8.33 -12.08 -7.04
N PHE A 272 7.13 -12.21 -6.48
CA PHE A 272 6.42 -13.47 -6.41
C PHE A 272 5.47 -13.71 -7.58
N GLY A 273 5.43 -12.81 -8.58
CA GLY A 273 4.48 -12.91 -9.69
C GLY A 273 3.02 -12.84 -9.26
N TRP A 274 2.76 -12.21 -8.11
CA TRP A 274 1.42 -12.09 -7.52
C TRP A 274 0.58 -11.08 -8.32
N PRO A 275 -0.62 -11.47 -8.80
CA PRO A 275 -1.37 -10.65 -9.75
C PRO A 275 -2.16 -9.53 -9.05
N GLY A 276 -1.48 -8.64 -8.34
CA GLY A 276 -2.07 -7.51 -7.62
C GLY A 276 -2.05 -6.19 -8.39
N ILE A 277 -2.50 -5.11 -7.72
CA ILE A 277 -2.55 -3.74 -8.27
C ILE A 277 -1.14 -3.17 -8.45
N GLY A 278 -0.22 -3.41 -7.52
CA GLY A 278 1.14 -2.93 -7.62
C GLY A 278 1.88 -3.56 -8.79
N SER A 279 1.68 -4.87 -9.03
CA SER A 279 2.18 -5.55 -10.22
C SER A 279 1.60 -4.94 -11.50
N LEU A 280 0.28 -4.67 -11.53
CA LEU A 280 -0.39 -4.02 -12.65
C LEU A 280 0.18 -2.62 -12.91
N ALA A 281 0.42 -1.82 -11.87
CA ALA A 281 0.98 -0.48 -12.00
C ALA A 281 2.38 -0.51 -12.64
N ILE A 282 3.27 -1.38 -12.15
CA ILE A 282 4.61 -1.54 -12.71
C ILE A 282 4.58 -2.02 -14.16
N ASP A 283 3.76 -3.02 -14.48
CA ASP A 283 3.61 -3.52 -15.85
C ASP A 283 3.13 -2.42 -16.79
N SER A 284 2.23 -1.56 -16.30
CA SER A 284 1.73 -0.42 -17.07
C SER A 284 2.80 0.62 -17.36
N VAL A 285 3.73 0.86 -16.41
CA VAL A 285 4.88 1.75 -16.61
C VAL A 285 5.81 1.19 -17.69
N PHE A 286 6.20 -0.09 -17.60
CA PHE A 286 7.05 -0.71 -18.61
C PHE A 286 6.40 -0.79 -19.99
N ASN A 287 5.07 -0.91 -20.03
CA ASN A 287 4.28 -0.91 -21.26
C ASN A 287 3.91 0.48 -21.75
N GLN A 288 4.30 1.56 -21.06
CA GLN A 288 3.97 2.95 -21.37
C GLN A 288 2.45 3.20 -21.55
N ASP A 289 1.63 2.44 -20.81
CA ASP A 289 0.17 2.55 -20.85
C ASP A 289 -0.31 3.66 -19.91
N ALA A 290 -0.29 4.89 -20.38
CA ALA A 290 -0.63 6.07 -19.59
C ALA A 290 -2.01 6.01 -18.92
N PRO A 291 -3.11 5.58 -19.57
CA PRO A 291 -4.41 5.43 -18.90
C PRO A 291 -4.37 4.41 -17.75
N MET A 292 -3.66 3.29 -17.92
CA MET A 292 -3.56 2.27 -16.89
C MET A 292 -2.70 2.75 -15.71
N ILE A 293 -1.58 3.46 -15.99
CA ILE A 293 -0.75 4.09 -14.94
C ILE A 293 -1.61 5.08 -14.12
N MET A 294 -2.29 6.00 -14.80
CA MET A 294 -3.12 6.99 -14.14
C MET A 294 -4.27 6.34 -13.35
N GLY A 295 -4.93 5.33 -13.92
CA GLY A 295 -6.01 4.61 -13.27
C GLY A 295 -5.54 3.87 -12.01
N THR A 296 -4.41 3.17 -12.05
CA THR A 296 -3.86 2.48 -10.87
C THR A 296 -3.43 3.46 -9.78
N VAL A 297 -2.79 4.59 -10.12
CA VAL A 297 -2.42 5.65 -9.18
C VAL A 297 -3.66 6.26 -8.52
N MET A 298 -4.67 6.63 -9.32
CA MET A 298 -5.93 7.20 -8.81
C MET A 298 -6.69 6.22 -7.92
N PHE A 299 -6.76 4.95 -8.31
CA PHE A 299 -7.40 3.92 -7.50
C PHE A 299 -6.65 3.69 -6.18
N SER A 300 -5.31 3.62 -6.21
CA SER A 300 -4.50 3.51 -4.99
C SER A 300 -4.73 4.69 -4.06
N ALA A 301 -4.73 5.92 -4.57
CA ALA A 301 -5.05 7.11 -3.79
C ALA A 301 -6.47 7.06 -3.20
N PHE A 302 -7.46 6.62 -3.97
CA PHE A 302 -8.82 6.42 -3.49
C PHE A 302 -8.90 5.41 -2.35
N VAL A 303 -8.24 4.26 -2.49
CA VAL A 303 -8.19 3.23 -1.45
C VAL A 303 -7.55 3.77 -0.17
N VAL A 304 -6.46 4.54 -0.28
CA VAL A 304 -5.80 5.19 0.89
C VAL A 304 -6.75 6.17 1.57
N VAL A 305 -7.46 7.01 0.81
CA VAL A 305 -8.44 7.96 1.36
C VAL A 305 -9.55 7.23 2.10
N ILE A 306 -10.12 6.19 1.52
CA ILE A 306 -11.17 5.38 2.16
C ILE A 306 -10.64 4.67 3.40
N ALA A 307 -9.46 4.05 3.31
CA ALA A 307 -8.85 3.36 4.44
C ALA A 307 -8.59 4.32 5.60
N ASN A 308 -8.08 5.52 5.36
CA ASN A 308 -7.90 6.55 6.40
C ASN A 308 -9.23 6.96 7.04
N ILE A 309 -10.30 7.16 6.26
CA ILE A 309 -11.62 7.47 6.81
C ILE A 309 -12.12 6.32 7.71
N VAL A 310 -11.96 5.06 7.27
CA VAL A 310 -12.37 3.88 8.05
C VAL A 310 -11.56 3.77 9.34
N VAL A 311 -10.26 3.97 9.29
CA VAL A 311 -9.37 3.97 10.45
C VAL A 311 -9.76 5.06 11.44
N ASP A 312 -10.01 6.26 10.98
CA ASP A 312 -10.43 7.38 11.83
C ASP A 312 -11.79 7.13 12.51
N LEU A 313 -12.71 6.46 11.80
CA LEU A 313 -13.97 6.02 12.39
C LEU A 313 -13.75 4.92 13.45
N ALA A 314 -12.90 3.92 13.13
CA ALA A 314 -12.56 2.84 14.05
C ALA A 314 -11.92 3.38 15.34
N TYR A 315 -11.10 4.43 15.26
CA TYR A 315 -10.52 5.11 16.42
C TYR A 315 -11.57 5.57 17.41
N ARG A 316 -12.63 6.17 16.93
CA ARG A 316 -13.69 6.68 17.81
C ARG A 316 -14.39 5.57 18.59
N PHE A 317 -14.48 4.36 18.03
CA PHE A 317 -15.06 3.22 18.75
C PHE A 317 -14.09 2.63 19.77
N ILE A 318 -12.78 2.77 19.54
CA ILE A 318 -11.73 2.20 20.39
C ILE A 318 -11.38 3.15 21.54
N ASP A 319 -11.26 4.45 21.26
CA ASP A 319 -10.98 5.49 22.26
C ASP A 319 -11.97 6.67 22.12
N PRO A 320 -13.07 6.65 22.89
CA PRO A 320 -14.07 7.73 22.88
C PRO A 320 -13.54 9.07 23.41
N ARG A 321 -12.31 9.12 23.94
CA ARG A 321 -11.68 10.36 24.45
C ARG A 321 -11.04 11.19 23.34
N VAL A 322 -10.80 10.61 22.18
CA VAL A 322 -10.25 11.33 21.01
C VAL A 322 -11.33 12.26 20.45
N ARG A 323 -11.11 13.56 20.56
CA ARG A 323 -11.95 14.59 19.93
C ARG A 323 -11.37 14.93 18.57
N PHE A 324 -12.22 14.97 17.55
CA PHE A 324 -11.83 15.52 16.24
C PHE A 324 -11.71 17.04 16.36
N GLU A 325 -10.51 17.58 16.10
CA GLU A 325 -10.27 18.99 15.83
C GLU A 325 -10.54 19.34 14.38
#